data_dcbd8ca57f8d121b1b7a0e2e71f29088
#
_entry.id   dcbd8ca57f8d121b1b7a0e2e71f29088
#
_cell.length_a   1.000
_cell.length_b   1.000
_cell.length_c   1.000
_cell.angle_alpha   90.00
_cell.angle_beta   90.00
_cell.angle_gamma   90.00
#
_symmetry.space_group_name_H-M   'P 1'
#
loop_
_entity.id
_entity.type
_entity.pdbx_description
1 polymer ?
#
loop_
_entity_poly.entity_id
_entity_poly.type
_entity_poly.pdbx_seq_one_letter_code
_entity_poly.pdbx_strand_id
1 'polypeptide(L)'
;MKKYFKLVGFASFIGIFYLGFTTYPKLDLISGFSAKSIASGHFIDNRSQEMIEKGDNDIDLIDLAKNKINDAGKFATASVYGLKERKAIYREGLGATLVDDDFDVTKPYLVPKRTKLNNNLPFPYGNNEPKDTVFANVDYTKLNAAVGNAFDAKGDRNKRTRSLLVIYKDKIIAEKYDTGFTKESKILGWSMTKSITSALFGILQKQGKYDIYKPAPITEWKNDERKIITTNDLLHMNSGLEWTEQYDKISDATKMLFQAEDMAQVQREKPAAFKPNAHWNYSSGTTNLLSGILRQQFKTHQDYLDFWYSALIDKIGMNSMLVETDMVGNYVGSSYGWATTRDWSKFGLLYLHTGNWNGDLIFDESWAKYTATPTN
;
A
#
# COMPACT_ATOMS: atom_id res chain seq x y z
N MET A 1 -8.34 55.41 -20.65
CA MET A 1 -9.16 54.28 -20.22
C MET A 1 -8.97 53.03 -21.10
N LYS A 2 -9.22 53.06 -22.43
CA LYS A 2 -9.10 51.86 -23.32
C LYS A 2 -7.72 51.13 -23.27
N LYS A 3 -6.61 51.87 -23.08
CA LYS A 3 -5.25 51.30 -23.01
C LYS A 3 -5.02 50.51 -21.71
N TYR A 4 -5.56 50.98 -20.60
CA TYR A 4 -5.49 50.26 -19.30
C TYR A 4 -6.37 49.00 -19.28
N PHE A 5 -7.55 49.04 -19.90
CA PHE A 5 -8.39 47.83 -20.05
C PHE A 5 -7.72 46.74 -20.87
N LYS A 6 -6.99 47.10 -21.94
CA LYS A 6 -6.21 46.13 -22.74
C LYS A 6 -5.04 45.52 -21.94
N LEU A 7 -4.37 46.35 -21.12
CA LEU A 7 -3.25 45.89 -20.30
C LEU A 7 -3.69 44.95 -19.18
N VAL A 8 -4.81 45.30 -18.51
CA VAL A 8 -5.43 44.44 -17.48
C VAL A 8 -5.92 43.14 -18.10
N GLY A 9 -6.59 43.19 -19.27
CA GLY A 9 -7.03 41.99 -19.98
C GLY A 9 -5.87 41.07 -20.40
N PHE A 10 -4.75 41.64 -20.86
CA PHE A 10 -3.55 40.89 -21.22
C PHE A 10 -2.86 40.29 -19.98
N ALA A 11 -2.75 41.05 -18.88
CA ALA A 11 -2.20 40.52 -17.63
C ALA A 11 -3.06 39.41 -17.04
N SER A 12 -4.40 39.55 -17.09
CA SER A 12 -5.34 38.50 -16.67
C SER A 12 -5.21 37.25 -17.54
N PHE A 13 -5.06 37.40 -18.85
CA PHE A 13 -4.86 36.28 -19.77
C PHE A 13 -3.56 35.52 -19.47
N ILE A 14 -2.44 36.27 -19.25
CA ILE A 14 -1.17 35.63 -18.84
C ILE A 14 -1.32 34.94 -17.50
N GLY A 15 -2.01 35.51 -16.53
CA GLY A 15 -2.26 34.90 -15.22
C GLY A 15 -3.08 33.60 -15.33
N ILE A 16 -4.15 33.62 -16.13
CA ILE A 16 -4.97 32.42 -16.37
C ILE A 16 -4.17 31.34 -17.11
N PHE A 17 -3.40 31.73 -18.13
CA PHE A 17 -2.54 30.80 -18.88
C PHE A 17 -1.48 30.18 -17.98
N TYR A 18 -0.82 30.95 -17.13
CA TYR A 18 0.17 30.48 -16.17
C TYR A 18 -0.46 29.53 -15.14
N LEU A 19 -1.61 29.86 -14.57
CA LEU A 19 -2.37 29.01 -13.66
C LEU A 19 -2.79 27.71 -14.37
N GLY A 20 -3.31 27.79 -15.59
CA GLY A 20 -3.66 26.64 -16.40
C GLY A 20 -2.44 25.73 -16.64
N PHE A 21 -1.31 26.30 -17.04
CA PHE A 21 -0.09 25.55 -17.29
C PHE A 21 0.47 24.86 -16.04
N THR A 22 0.45 25.52 -14.89
CA THR A 22 0.98 24.97 -13.61
C THR A 22 0.03 23.99 -12.93
N THR A 23 -1.28 24.10 -13.19
CA THR A 23 -2.28 23.20 -12.59
C THR A 23 -2.61 21.99 -13.47
N TYR A 24 -2.43 22.10 -14.78
CA TYR A 24 -2.76 21.03 -15.74
C TYR A 24 -2.11 19.67 -15.43
N PRO A 25 -0.82 19.59 -15.03
CA PRO A 25 -0.21 18.32 -14.60
C PRO A 25 -0.84 17.72 -13.33
N LYS A 26 -1.41 18.56 -12.44
CA LYS A 26 -2.09 18.08 -11.23
C LYS A 26 -3.36 17.29 -11.55
N LEU A 27 -4.04 17.65 -12.65
CA LEU A 27 -5.27 16.95 -13.05
C LEU A 27 -5.04 15.48 -13.32
N ASP A 28 -3.89 15.13 -13.87
CA ASP A 28 -3.50 13.75 -14.14
C ASP A 28 -3.34 12.94 -12.85
N LEU A 29 -2.71 13.52 -11.82
CA LEU A 29 -2.56 12.89 -10.50
C LEU A 29 -3.91 12.72 -9.79
N ILE A 30 -4.78 13.75 -9.85
CA ILE A 30 -6.12 13.71 -9.26
C ILE A 30 -6.95 12.61 -9.92
N SER A 31 -6.98 12.57 -11.25
CA SER A 31 -7.68 11.53 -12.00
C SER A 31 -7.10 10.15 -11.73
N GLY A 32 -5.77 10.03 -11.67
CA GLY A 32 -5.09 8.77 -11.37
C GLY A 32 -5.41 8.25 -9.97
N PHE A 33 -5.32 9.10 -8.94
CA PHE A 33 -5.72 8.75 -7.58
C PHE A 33 -7.18 8.26 -7.56
N SER A 34 -8.08 9.05 -8.13
CA SER A 34 -9.52 8.77 -8.07
C SER A 34 -9.89 7.50 -8.82
N ALA A 35 -9.40 7.30 -10.06
CA ALA A 35 -9.65 6.08 -10.82
C ALA A 35 -9.14 4.83 -10.10
N LYS A 36 -7.92 4.91 -9.51
CA LYS A 36 -7.32 3.82 -8.74
C LYS A 36 -8.11 3.49 -7.48
N SER A 37 -8.49 4.51 -6.71
CA SER A 37 -9.27 4.37 -5.48
C SER A 37 -10.64 3.75 -5.76
N ILE A 38 -11.35 4.23 -6.78
CA ILE A 38 -12.66 3.71 -7.20
C ILE A 38 -12.54 2.26 -7.65
N ALA A 39 -11.59 1.94 -8.54
CA ALA A 39 -11.45 0.57 -9.04
C ALA A 39 -11.11 -0.40 -7.90
N SER A 40 -10.15 -0.06 -7.04
CA SER A 40 -9.75 -0.93 -5.93
C SER A 40 -10.86 -1.09 -4.89
N GLY A 41 -11.48 0.02 -4.46
CA GLY A 41 -12.55 -0.04 -3.46
C GLY A 41 -13.78 -0.80 -3.95
N HIS A 42 -14.12 -0.67 -5.24
CA HIS A 42 -15.26 -1.35 -5.83
C HIS A 42 -15.00 -2.84 -6.09
N PHE A 43 -13.93 -3.17 -6.80
CA PHE A 43 -13.71 -4.56 -7.24
C PHE A 43 -13.03 -5.45 -6.20
N ILE A 44 -12.32 -4.89 -5.21
CA ILE A 44 -11.66 -5.68 -4.15
C ILE A 44 -12.57 -5.82 -2.92
N ASP A 45 -13.24 -4.72 -2.51
CA ASP A 45 -14.02 -4.66 -1.26
C ASP A 45 -15.53 -4.50 -1.48
N ASN A 46 -16.01 -4.57 -2.73
CA ASN A 46 -17.42 -4.47 -3.12
C ASN A 46 -18.13 -3.20 -2.62
N ARG A 47 -17.39 -2.10 -2.42
CA ARG A 47 -17.98 -0.82 -2.00
C ARG A 47 -18.66 -0.10 -3.17
N SER A 48 -19.75 0.61 -2.87
CA SER A 48 -20.38 1.48 -3.86
C SER A 48 -19.48 2.66 -4.21
N GLN A 49 -19.64 3.20 -5.42
CA GLN A 49 -18.94 4.42 -5.85
C GLN A 49 -19.15 5.56 -4.86
N GLU A 50 -20.38 5.77 -4.41
CA GLU A 50 -20.73 6.82 -3.44
C GLU A 50 -19.97 6.67 -2.11
N MET A 51 -19.86 5.43 -1.60
CA MET A 51 -19.11 5.15 -0.36
C MET A 51 -17.63 5.46 -0.50
N ILE A 52 -17.02 5.18 -1.67
CA ILE A 52 -15.63 5.47 -1.94
C ILE A 52 -15.42 6.99 -2.12
N GLU A 53 -16.28 7.65 -2.88
CA GLU A 53 -16.21 9.10 -3.10
C GLU A 53 -16.33 9.88 -1.79
N LYS A 54 -17.28 9.51 -0.92
CA LYS A 54 -17.49 10.15 0.40
C LYS A 54 -16.48 9.74 1.47
N GLY A 55 -15.76 8.65 1.25
CA GLY A 55 -14.77 8.12 2.20
C GLY A 55 -13.33 8.35 1.74
N ASP A 56 -12.88 7.56 0.78
CA ASP A 56 -11.48 7.56 0.33
C ASP A 56 -11.12 8.78 -0.51
N ASN A 57 -12.06 9.28 -1.32
CA ASN A 57 -11.83 10.39 -2.25
C ASN A 57 -12.28 11.76 -1.69
N ASP A 58 -12.80 11.80 -0.44
CA ASP A 58 -13.12 13.04 0.26
C ASP A 58 -11.84 13.71 0.78
N ILE A 59 -11.02 14.14 -0.16
CA ILE A 59 -9.74 14.82 0.02
C ILE A 59 -9.73 16.01 -0.93
N ASP A 60 -9.22 17.16 -0.46
CA ASP A 60 -9.12 18.39 -1.24
C ASP A 60 -8.52 18.10 -2.62
N LEU A 61 -9.16 18.62 -3.65
CA LEU A 61 -8.87 18.45 -5.07
C LEU A 61 -9.24 17.07 -5.66
N ILE A 62 -9.21 15.99 -4.89
CA ILE A 62 -9.60 14.65 -5.39
C ILE A 62 -11.10 14.59 -5.65
N ASP A 63 -11.90 15.28 -4.84
CA ASP A 63 -13.34 15.42 -4.96
C ASP A 63 -13.80 16.11 -6.27
N LEU A 64 -12.89 16.80 -6.98
CA LEU A 64 -13.13 17.36 -8.31
C LEU A 64 -13.24 16.29 -9.41
N ALA A 65 -12.74 15.10 -9.17
CA ALA A 65 -12.75 14.03 -10.15
C ALA A 65 -14.19 13.50 -10.37
N LYS A 66 -14.55 13.28 -11.63
CA LYS A 66 -15.77 12.60 -12.04
C LYS A 66 -15.42 11.16 -12.40
N ASN A 67 -16.03 10.23 -11.67
CA ASN A 67 -15.75 8.82 -11.75
C ASN A 67 -16.80 8.07 -12.55
N LYS A 68 -16.38 6.98 -13.21
CA LYS A 68 -17.26 6.01 -13.88
C LYS A 68 -16.74 4.61 -13.63
N ILE A 69 -17.63 3.69 -13.27
CA ILE A 69 -17.34 2.26 -13.14
C ILE A 69 -17.91 1.53 -14.35
N ASN A 70 -17.13 0.58 -14.87
CA ASN A 70 -17.59 -0.37 -15.87
C ASN A 70 -17.43 -1.79 -15.31
N ASP A 71 -18.54 -2.34 -14.81
CA ASP A 71 -18.55 -3.68 -14.21
C ASP A 71 -18.25 -4.79 -15.22
N ALA A 72 -18.77 -4.66 -16.44
CA ALA A 72 -18.56 -5.64 -17.49
C ALA A 72 -17.07 -5.70 -17.94
N GLY A 73 -16.42 -4.54 -18.04
CA GLY A 73 -15.01 -4.44 -18.39
C GLY A 73 -14.07 -4.49 -17.19
N LYS A 74 -14.58 -4.56 -15.97
CA LYS A 74 -13.83 -4.55 -14.70
C LYS A 74 -12.82 -3.39 -14.62
N PHE A 75 -13.25 -2.18 -14.88
CA PHE A 75 -12.41 -0.98 -14.78
C PHE A 75 -13.15 0.23 -14.23
N ALA A 76 -12.43 1.20 -13.76
CA ALA A 76 -12.95 2.54 -13.46
C ALA A 76 -12.13 3.60 -14.20
N THR A 77 -12.80 4.71 -14.57
CA THR A 77 -12.16 5.90 -15.09
C THR A 77 -12.47 7.10 -14.23
N ALA A 78 -11.58 8.08 -14.23
CA ALA A 78 -11.79 9.37 -13.60
C ALA A 78 -11.23 10.49 -14.46
N SER A 79 -11.88 11.65 -14.46
CA SER A 79 -11.39 12.85 -15.13
C SER A 79 -11.77 14.10 -14.35
N VAL A 80 -10.98 15.17 -14.46
CA VAL A 80 -11.28 16.47 -13.87
C VAL A 80 -11.71 17.42 -14.97
N TYR A 81 -12.94 17.94 -14.90
CA TYR A 81 -13.54 18.79 -15.94
C TYR A 81 -13.53 18.17 -17.34
N GLY A 82 -13.55 16.84 -17.46
CA GLY A 82 -13.43 16.13 -18.73
C GLY A 82 -12.02 16.11 -19.32
N LEU A 83 -11.02 16.55 -18.56
CA LEU A 83 -9.62 16.57 -18.95
C LEU A 83 -8.86 15.47 -18.21
N LYS A 84 -7.73 15.02 -18.80
CA LYS A 84 -6.81 14.06 -18.17
C LYS A 84 -7.54 12.82 -17.63
N GLU A 85 -8.37 12.18 -18.45
CA GLU A 85 -8.98 10.92 -18.07
C GLU A 85 -7.89 9.87 -17.79
N ARG A 86 -8.00 9.21 -16.65
CA ARG A 86 -7.15 8.08 -16.26
C ARG A 86 -8.02 6.85 -16.03
N LYS A 87 -7.45 5.69 -16.29
CA LYS A 87 -8.13 4.39 -16.21
C LYS A 87 -7.39 3.44 -15.28
N ALA A 88 -8.13 2.77 -14.40
CA ALA A 88 -7.62 1.69 -13.58
C ALA A 88 -8.39 0.40 -13.90
N ILE A 89 -7.67 -0.66 -14.25
CA ILE A 89 -8.23 -1.95 -14.65
C ILE A 89 -8.04 -2.94 -13.51
N TYR A 90 -9.11 -3.61 -13.11
CA TYR A 90 -9.06 -4.70 -12.16
C TYR A 90 -8.69 -6.01 -12.85
N ARG A 91 -7.69 -6.68 -12.30
CA ARG A 91 -7.26 -8.03 -12.70
C ARG A 91 -7.44 -8.96 -11.51
N GLU A 92 -8.19 -10.03 -11.70
CA GLU A 92 -8.44 -10.98 -10.63
C GLU A 92 -7.13 -11.58 -10.10
N GLY A 93 -6.97 -11.61 -8.78
CA GLY A 93 -5.74 -12.07 -8.11
C GLY A 93 -4.61 -11.04 -8.05
N LEU A 94 -4.66 -9.95 -8.84
CA LEU A 94 -3.66 -8.88 -8.88
C LEU A 94 -4.21 -7.50 -8.48
N GLY A 95 -5.53 -7.37 -8.31
CA GLY A 95 -6.17 -6.09 -7.97
C GLY A 95 -6.23 -5.10 -9.13
N ALA A 96 -6.45 -3.82 -8.80
CA ALA A 96 -6.57 -2.77 -9.79
C ALA A 96 -5.21 -2.09 -10.06
N THR A 97 -4.96 -1.76 -11.32
CA THR A 97 -3.73 -1.09 -11.78
C THR A 97 -4.10 0.08 -12.68
N LEU A 98 -3.50 1.25 -12.43
CA LEU A 98 -3.55 2.34 -13.39
C LEU A 98 -2.84 1.92 -14.67
N VAL A 99 -3.44 2.24 -15.81
CA VAL A 99 -2.89 1.90 -17.12
C VAL A 99 -2.88 3.12 -18.03
N ASP A 100 -2.00 3.07 -19.02
CA ASP A 100 -1.93 4.05 -20.09
C ASP A 100 -2.76 3.58 -21.29
N ASP A 101 -2.94 4.44 -22.29
CA ASP A 101 -3.83 4.20 -23.43
C ASP A 101 -3.40 3.03 -24.33
N ASP A 102 -2.10 2.72 -24.33
CA ASP A 102 -1.49 1.63 -25.10
C ASP A 102 -1.43 0.29 -24.35
N PHE A 103 -1.95 0.24 -23.12
CA PHE A 103 -1.98 -1.00 -22.35
C PHE A 103 -2.89 -2.05 -22.99
N ASP A 104 -2.30 -3.16 -23.38
CA ASP A 104 -3.02 -4.27 -24.02
C ASP A 104 -3.78 -5.11 -22.97
N VAL A 105 -5.07 -4.85 -22.86
CA VAL A 105 -5.99 -5.57 -21.96
C VAL A 105 -6.24 -7.01 -22.35
N THR A 106 -5.88 -7.42 -23.58
CA THR A 106 -6.10 -8.78 -24.07
C THR A 106 -4.94 -9.71 -23.73
N LYS A 107 -3.79 -9.13 -23.35
CA LYS A 107 -2.60 -9.88 -23.01
C LYS A 107 -2.83 -10.71 -21.73
N PRO A 108 -2.58 -12.03 -21.76
CA PRO A 108 -2.67 -12.86 -20.58
C PRO A 108 -1.73 -12.38 -19.46
N TYR A 109 -2.20 -12.43 -18.23
CA TYR A 109 -1.40 -12.10 -17.06
C TYR A 109 -1.29 -13.29 -16.10
N LEU A 110 -0.16 -13.36 -15.41
CA LEU A 110 0.06 -14.37 -14.37
C LEU A 110 -0.63 -13.93 -13.09
N VAL A 111 -1.15 -14.90 -12.35
CA VAL A 111 -1.74 -14.68 -11.02
C VAL A 111 -1.02 -15.54 -9.99
N PRO A 112 -0.91 -15.11 -8.73
CA PRO A 112 -0.31 -15.91 -7.69
C PRO A 112 -1.12 -17.18 -7.43
N LYS A 113 -0.43 -18.30 -7.29
CA LYS A 113 -1.01 -19.56 -6.83
C LYS A 113 -1.19 -19.49 -5.32
N ARG A 114 -2.43 -19.48 -4.87
CA ARG A 114 -2.78 -19.38 -3.46
C ARG A 114 -3.03 -20.76 -2.84
N THR A 115 -2.45 -20.99 -1.67
CA THR A 115 -2.78 -22.14 -0.82
C THR A 115 -3.39 -21.60 0.47
N LYS A 116 -4.63 -21.14 0.35
CA LYS A 116 -5.35 -20.56 1.49
C LYS A 116 -5.49 -21.58 2.61
N LEU A 117 -5.17 -21.11 3.82
CA LEU A 117 -5.33 -21.93 5.02
C LEU A 117 -6.80 -22.35 5.16
N ASN A 118 -7.02 -23.65 5.26
CA ASN A 118 -8.35 -24.23 5.48
C ASN A 118 -8.25 -25.31 6.58
N ASN A 119 -8.53 -24.91 7.82
CA ASN A 119 -8.53 -25.81 8.96
C ASN A 119 -9.64 -25.45 9.95
N ASN A 120 -9.93 -26.34 10.89
CA ASN A 120 -10.98 -26.17 11.89
C ASN A 120 -10.47 -25.55 13.21
N LEU A 121 -9.28 -24.94 13.21
CA LEU A 121 -8.82 -24.19 14.37
C LEU A 121 -9.58 -22.87 14.50
N PRO A 122 -9.76 -22.36 15.73
CA PRO A 122 -10.31 -21.03 15.93
C PRO A 122 -9.30 -19.95 15.55
N PHE A 123 -9.79 -18.72 15.29
CA PHE A 123 -8.93 -17.54 15.18
C PHE A 123 -7.92 -17.47 16.37
N PRO A 124 -6.64 -17.09 16.15
CA PRO A 124 -6.06 -16.60 14.88
C PRO A 124 -5.53 -17.69 13.95
N TYR A 125 -5.42 -18.93 14.40
CA TYR A 125 -4.70 -20.01 13.73
C TYR A 125 -5.53 -20.81 12.73
N GLY A 126 -6.81 -20.48 12.57
CA GLY A 126 -7.71 -21.15 11.63
C GLY A 126 -8.89 -20.30 11.21
N ASN A 127 -9.87 -21.00 10.58
CA ASN A 127 -11.00 -20.36 9.91
C ASN A 127 -12.26 -20.26 10.78
N ASN A 128 -12.27 -20.96 11.94
CA ASN A 128 -13.42 -20.90 12.82
C ASN A 128 -13.49 -19.55 13.54
N GLU A 129 -14.68 -19.15 13.94
CA GLU A 129 -14.91 -17.94 14.73
C GLU A 129 -14.05 -17.94 16.01
N PRO A 130 -13.65 -16.75 16.50
CA PRO A 130 -12.95 -16.62 17.77
C PRO A 130 -13.76 -17.27 18.90
N LYS A 131 -13.06 -17.90 19.83
CA LYS A 131 -13.70 -18.34 21.06
C LYS A 131 -13.93 -17.15 21.99
N ASP A 132 -15.14 -16.96 22.44
CA ASP A 132 -15.46 -15.97 23.47
C ASP A 132 -14.62 -16.23 24.74
N THR A 133 -13.94 -15.21 25.18
CA THR A 133 -13.06 -15.30 26.35
C THR A 133 -13.15 -14.02 27.16
N VAL A 134 -13.39 -14.17 28.45
CA VAL A 134 -13.39 -13.06 29.41
C VAL A 134 -12.19 -13.21 30.34
N PHE A 135 -11.40 -12.16 30.44
CA PHE A 135 -10.21 -12.12 31.31
C PHE A 135 -10.51 -11.31 32.56
N ALA A 136 -10.29 -11.90 33.75
CA ALA A 136 -10.59 -11.26 35.04
C ALA A 136 -9.74 -10.00 35.29
N ASN A 137 -8.59 -9.87 34.66
CA ASN A 137 -7.69 -8.73 34.75
C ASN A 137 -7.96 -7.62 33.73
N VAL A 138 -9.01 -7.74 32.91
CA VAL A 138 -9.41 -6.73 31.91
C VAL A 138 -10.63 -5.97 32.41
N ASP A 139 -10.51 -4.65 32.51
CA ASP A 139 -11.63 -3.74 32.79
C ASP A 139 -12.39 -3.48 31.47
N TYR A 140 -13.41 -4.29 31.20
CA TYR A 140 -14.22 -4.19 29.98
C TYR A 140 -15.03 -2.89 29.90
N THR A 141 -15.32 -2.24 31.00
CA THR A 141 -16.00 -0.93 30.98
C THR A 141 -15.08 0.13 30.41
N LYS A 142 -13.83 0.18 30.86
CA LYS A 142 -12.81 1.08 30.26
C LYS A 142 -12.45 0.72 28.85
N LEU A 143 -12.31 -0.58 28.54
CA LEU A 143 -12.05 -1.06 27.20
C LEU A 143 -13.13 -0.60 26.22
N ASN A 144 -14.40 -0.83 26.55
CA ASN A 144 -15.52 -0.45 25.69
C ASN A 144 -15.61 1.08 25.51
N ALA A 145 -15.34 1.85 26.57
CA ALA A 145 -15.27 3.31 26.49
C ALA A 145 -14.12 3.76 25.54
N ALA A 146 -12.94 3.16 25.65
CA ALA A 146 -11.80 3.44 24.77
C ALA A 146 -12.09 3.08 23.31
N VAL A 147 -12.70 1.92 23.07
CA VAL A 147 -13.15 1.48 21.74
C VAL A 147 -14.18 2.45 21.19
N GLY A 148 -15.16 2.87 22.00
CA GLY A 148 -16.15 3.87 21.60
C GLY A 148 -15.49 5.19 21.19
N ASN A 149 -14.54 5.65 21.98
CA ASN A 149 -13.81 6.89 21.75
C ASN A 149 -12.88 6.85 20.52
N ALA A 150 -12.53 5.68 20.02
CA ALA A 150 -11.73 5.55 18.81
C ALA A 150 -12.52 5.90 17.54
N PHE A 151 -13.84 5.90 17.57
CA PHE A 151 -14.72 6.25 16.44
C PHE A 151 -15.22 7.69 16.60
N ASP A 152 -15.65 8.27 15.48
CA ASP A 152 -16.27 9.58 15.47
C ASP A 152 -17.63 9.56 16.17
N ALA A 153 -17.97 10.67 16.84
CA ALA A 153 -19.34 10.89 17.28
C ALA A 153 -20.26 11.09 16.05
N LYS A 154 -21.54 10.88 16.23
CA LYS A 154 -22.52 11.04 15.14
C LYS A 154 -22.46 12.46 14.56
N GLY A 155 -22.11 12.54 13.29
CA GLY A 155 -21.97 13.80 12.53
C GLY A 155 -20.56 14.35 12.46
N ASP A 156 -19.61 13.83 13.26
CA ASP A 156 -18.20 14.18 13.15
C ASP A 156 -17.51 13.33 12.08
N ARG A 157 -16.41 13.87 11.51
CA ARG A 157 -15.58 13.20 10.51
C ARG A 157 -14.09 13.43 10.74
N ASN A 158 -13.68 13.47 12.02
CA ASN A 158 -12.32 13.82 12.39
C ASN A 158 -11.37 12.62 12.40
N LYS A 159 -11.86 11.45 12.88
CA LYS A 159 -11.06 10.22 13.01
C LYS A 159 -11.19 9.32 11.82
N ARG A 160 -12.41 9.20 11.26
CA ARG A 160 -12.74 8.33 10.11
C ARG A 160 -12.29 6.88 10.32
N THR A 161 -12.37 6.39 11.56
CA THR A 161 -11.99 5.02 11.93
C THR A 161 -12.99 4.05 11.31
N ARG A 162 -12.51 3.11 10.50
CA ARG A 162 -13.33 2.08 9.82
C ARG A 162 -13.50 0.83 10.65
N SER A 163 -12.44 0.44 11.34
CA SER A 163 -12.45 -0.76 12.16
C SER A 163 -11.44 -0.65 13.30
N LEU A 164 -11.73 -1.34 14.39
CA LEU A 164 -10.83 -1.48 15.51
C LEU A 164 -10.92 -2.90 16.05
N LEU A 165 -9.78 -3.50 16.32
CA LEU A 165 -9.65 -4.82 16.89
C LEU A 165 -8.61 -4.79 18.02
N VAL A 166 -8.96 -5.36 19.16
CA VAL A 166 -8.04 -5.52 20.30
C VAL A 166 -7.88 -6.99 20.62
N ILE A 167 -6.64 -7.45 20.62
CA ILE A 167 -6.29 -8.84 20.93
C ILE A 167 -5.45 -8.87 22.20
N TYR A 168 -5.80 -9.79 23.10
CA TYR A 168 -5.05 -10.07 24.30
C TYR A 168 -4.90 -11.58 24.46
N LYS A 169 -3.67 -12.07 24.63
CA LYS A 169 -3.36 -13.51 24.71
C LYS A 169 -4.04 -14.33 23.60
N ASP A 170 -3.87 -13.87 22.36
CA ASP A 170 -4.43 -14.47 21.12
C ASP A 170 -5.97 -14.57 21.09
N LYS A 171 -6.66 -13.81 21.93
CA LYS A 171 -8.11 -13.71 21.93
C LYS A 171 -8.56 -12.30 21.57
N ILE A 172 -9.57 -12.20 20.74
CA ILE A 172 -10.25 -10.94 20.48
C ILE A 172 -11.02 -10.58 21.75
N ILE A 173 -10.71 -9.43 22.33
CA ILE A 173 -11.39 -8.90 23.50
C ILE A 173 -12.24 -7.66 23.19
N ALA A 174 -12.03 -7.05 22.04
CA ALA A 174 -12.92 -6.04 21.47
C ALA A 174 -12.78 -5.99 19.95
N GLU A 175 -13.89 -5.83 19.26
CA GLU A 175 -13.97 -5.70 17.81
C GLU A 175 -15.13 -4.76 17.47
N LYS A 176 -14.84 -3.72 16.67
CA LYS A 176 -15.86 -2.74 16.25
C LYS A 176 -15.59 -2.25 14.84
N TYR A 177 -16.65 -2.06 14.08
CA TYR A 177 -16.66 -1.54 12.72
C TYR A 177 -17.56 -0.32 12.65
N ASP A 178 -17.21 0.63 11.80
CA ASP A 178 -18.06 1.77 11.50
C ASP A 178 -19.18 1.38 10.52
N THR A 179 -20.17 2.25 10.38
CA THR A 179 -21.29 2.04 9.46
C THR A 179 -20.80 1.78 8.04
N GLY A 180 -21.28 0.70 7.43
CA GLY A 180 -20.88 0.26 6.10
C GLY A 180 -19.65 -0.63 6.05
N PHE A 181 -19.01 -0.92 7.18
CA PHE A 181 -17.90 -1.86 7.29
C PHE A 181 -18.26 -3.05 8.19
N THR A 182 -17.69 -4.20 7.88
CA THR A 182 -17.91 -5.45 8.60
C THR A 182 -16.59 -6.20 8.79
N LYS A 183 -16.63 -7.34 9.46
CA LYS A 183 -15.45 -8.22 9.61
C LYS A 183 -14.96 -8.80 8.27
N GLU A 184 -15.81 -8.81 7.24
CA GLU A 184 -15.48 -9.23 5.88
C GLU A 184 -14.89 -8.11 5.02
N SER A 185 -15.07 -6.83 5.40
CA SER A 185 -14.53 -5.69 4.67
C SER A 185 -13.01 -5.72 4.61
N LYS A 186 -12.47 -5.57 3.41
CA LYS A 186 -11.03 -5.48 3.20
C LYS A 186 -10.57 -4.05 3.33
N ILE A 187 -9.75 -3.80 4.31
CA ILE A 187 -9.18 -2.49 4.61
C ILE A 187 -7.85 -2.35 3.90
N LEU A 188 -7.68 -1.24 3.16
CA LEU A 188 -6.40 -0.90 2.54
C LEU A 188 -5.38 -0.57 3.64
N GLY A 189 -4.29 -1.30 3.65
CA GLY A 189 -3.23 -1.16 4.66
C GLY A 189 -2.32 0.03 4.46
N TRP A 190 -2.33 0.65 3.25
CA TRP A 190 -1.36 1.68 2.92
C TRP A 190 0.05 1.25 3.39
N SER A 191 0.72 2.09 4.15
CA SER A 191 2.10 1.83 4.59
C SER A 191 2.29 0.61 5.49
N MET A 192 1.24 -0.01 6.04
CA MET A 192 1.37 -1.32 6.70
C MET A 192 1.92 -2.39 5.74
N THR A 193 1.67 -2.23 4.43
CA THR A 193 2.18 -3.14 3.40
C THR A 193 3.71 -3.19 3.36
N LYS A 194 4.40 -2.11 3.76
CA LYS A 194 5.87 -2.08 3.87
C LYS A 194 6.41 -3.15 4.82
N SER A 195 5.67 -3.43 5.89
CA SER A 195 6.06 -4.44 6.87
C SER A 195 5.95 -5.86 6.29
N ILE A 196 4.98 -6.11 5.40
CA ILE A 196 4.90 -7.37 4.63
C ILE A 196 6.16 -7.53 3.77
N THR A 197 6.53 -6.47 3.01
CA THR A 197 7.74 -6.47 2.18
C THR A 197 9.00 -6.76 3.02
N SER A 198 9.12 -6.12 4.18
CA SER A 198 10.23 -6.36 5.12
C SER A 198 10.26 -7.82 5.60
N ALA A 199 9.12 -8.39 6.02
CA ALA A 199 9.05 -9.76 6.50
C ALA A 199 9.53 -10.79 5.45
N LEU A 200 9.28 -10.53 4.15
CA LEU A 200 9.74 -11.40 3.07
C LEU A 200 11.27 -11.44 2.96
N PHE A 201 11.97 -10.32 3.21
CA PHE A 201 13.43 -10.33 3.33
C PHE A 201 13.91 -11.12 4.55
N GLY A 202 13.21 -11.01 5.69
CA GLY A 202 13.50 -11.83 6.87
C GLY A 202 13.38 -13.33 6.60
N ILE A 203 12.39 -13.72 5.81
CA ILE A 203 12.21 -15.12 5.40
C ILE A 203 13.36 -15.57 4.49
N LEU A 204 13.75 -14.77 3.49
CA LEU A 204 14.88 -15.12 2.61
C LEU A 204 16.20 -15.17 3.36
N GLN A 205 16.42 -14.27 4.32
CA GLN A 205 17.61 -14.29 5.17
C GLN A 205 17.67 -15.54 6.04
N LYS A 206 16.57 -15.91 6.71
CA LYS A 206 16.44 -17.17 7.46
C LYS A 206 16.77 -18.39 6.59
N GLN A 207 16.30 -18.37 5.32
CA GLN A 207 16.58 -19.45 4.38
C GLN A 207 18.02 -19.47 3.84
N GLY A 208 18.87 -18.51 4.23
CA GLY A 208 20.22 -18.36 3.69
C GLY A 208 20.26 -17.99 2.20
N LYS A 209 19.13 -17.52 1.64
CA LYS A 209 19.01 -17.18 0.22
C LYS A 209 19.33 -15.72 -0.08
N TYR A 210 19.32 -14.87 0.92
CA TYR A 210 19.57 -13.44 0.78
C TYR A 210 20.33 -12.89 1.99
N ASP A 211 21.30 -12.00 1.73
CA ASP A 211 22.06 -11.29 2.75
C ASP A 211 21.81 -9.80 2.58
N ILE A 212 21.07 -9.21 3.51
CA ILE A 212 20.67 -7.80 3.45
C ILE A 212 21.86 -6.84 3.65
N TYR A 213 22.96 -7.31 4.20
CA TYR A 213 24.16 -6.48 4.47
C TYR A 213 25.10 -6.36 3.27
N LYS A 214 24.84 -7.10 2.20
CA LYS A 214 25.55 -6.92 0.93
C LYS A 214 24.97 -5.74 0.14
N PRO A 215 25.77 -5.14 -0.76
CA PRO A 215 25.27 -4.14 -1.69
C PRO A 215 24.01 -4.62 -2.41
N ALA A 216 23.04 -3.71 -2.54
CA ALA A 216 21.80 -4.00 -3.25
C ALA A 216 22.10 -4.46 -4.70
N PRO A 217 21.46 -5.52 -5.21
CA PRO A 217 21.80 -6.12 -6.50
C PRO A 217 21.24 -5.29 -7.68
N ILE A 218 21.60 -4.00 -7.72
CA ILE A 218 21.13 -3.05 -8.74
C ILE A 218 22.27 -2.78 -9.72
N THR A 219 22.09 -3.24 -10.94
CA THR A 219 23.14 -3.19 -11.96
C THR A 219 23.52 -1.77 -12.33
N GLU A 220 22.56 -0.87 -12.38
CA GLU A 220 22.72 0.54 -12.73
C GLU A 220 23.60 1.30 -11.75
N TRP A 221 23.71 0.83 -10.50
CA TRP A 221 24.49 1.48 -9.44
C TRP A 221 25.97 1.07 -9.41
N LYS A 222 26.39 0.07 -10.19
CA LYS A 222 27.74 -0.51 -10.11
C LYS A 222 28.87 0.50 -10.34
N ASN A 223 28.61 1.55 -11.13
CA ASN A 223 29.65 2.49 -11.59
C ASN A 223 29.55 3.88 -10.92
N ASP A 224 28.70 4.05 -9.91
CA ASP A 224 28.56 5.32 -9.19
C ASP A 224 28.59 5.13 -7.67
N GLU A 225 28.37 6.21 -6.93
CA GLU A 225 28.42 6.23 -5.45
C GLU A 225 27.34 5.35 -4.80
N ARG A 226 26.27 5.00 -5.50
CA ARG A 226 25.18 4.16 -4.99
C ARG A 226 25.58 2.68 -4.85
N LYS A 227 26.70 2.26 -5.44
CA LYS A 227 27.20 0.88 -5.39
C LYS A 227 27.41 0.32 -3.98
N ILE A 228 27.56 1.20 -2.98
CA ILE A 228 27.77 0.81 -1.58
C ILE A 228 26.46 0.67 -0.79
N ILE A 229 25.33 1.14 -1.35
CA ILE A 229 24.04 1.05 -0.68
C ILE A 229 23.66 -0.42 -0.52
N THR A 230 23.42 -0.83 0.71
CA THR A 230 23.00 -2.19 1.06
C THR A 230 21.46 -2.29 1.08
N THR A 231 20.95 -3.53 1.02
CA THR A 231 19.51 -3.74 1.23
C THR A 231 19.11 -3.38 2.67
N ASN A 232 20.02 -3.51 3.63
CA ASN A 232 19.82 -3.03 4.99
C ASN A 232 19.57 -1.51 5.04
N ASP A 233 20.35 -0.71 4.30
CA ASP A 233 20.16 0.74 4.24
C ASP A 233 18.80 1.10 3.62
N LEU A 234 18.36 0.33 2.62
CA LEU A 234 17.03 0.50 2.03
C LEU A 234 15.92 0.13 3.03
N LEU A 235 16.02 -0.99 3.73
CA LEU A 235 15.04 -1.42 4.74
C LEU A 235 14.91 -0.44 5.90
N HIS A 236 16.01 0.20 6.29
CA HIS A 236 16.05 1.21 7.34
C HIS A 236 15.71 2.63 6.85
N MET A 237 15.47 2.81 5.54
CA MET A 237 15.22 4.13 4.93
C MET A 237 16.37 5.13 5.12
N ASN A 238 17.60 4.60 5.19
CA ASN A 238 18.86 5.30 5.39
C ASN A 238 19.77 5.25 4.16
N SER A 239 19.23 4.95 2.99
CA SER A 239 20.03 4.75 1.78
C SER A 239 20.73 6.02 1.29
N GLY A 240 20.26 7.21 1.69
CA GLY A 240 20.74 8.50 1.19
C GLY A 240 20.23 8.86 -0.20
N LEU A 241 19.36 8.05 -0.82
CA LEU A 241 18.73 8.38 -2.09
C LEU A 241 17.78 9.58 -1.96
N GLU A 242 17.75 10.42 -2.97
CA GLU A 242 16.78 11.52 -3.06
C GLU A 242 15.36 10.99 -3.07
N TRP A 243 14.47 11.62 -2.28
CA TRP A 243 13.05 11.28 -2.26
C TRP A 243 12.21 12.36 -1.58
N THR A 244 11.05 12.65 -2.17
CA THR A 244 10.04 13.53 -1.57
C THR A 244 8.75 12.76 -1.33
N GLU A 245 8.44 12.50 -0.04
CA GLU A 245 7.22 11.81 0.39
C GLU A 245 6.17 12.82 0.84
N GLN A 246 5.42 13.38 -0.10
CA GLN A 246 4.34 14.33 0.18
C GLN A 246 3.12 13.97 -0.66
N TYR A 247 1.92 14.04 -0.06
CA TYR A 247 0.69 13.55 -0.70
C TYR A 247 -0.30 14.68 -1.06
N ASP A 248 -0.10 15.87 -0.53
CA ASP A 248 -0.90 17.09 -0.76
C ASP A 248 -0.46 17.88 -1.99
N LYS A 249 0.61 17.45 -2.65
CA LYS A 249 1.16 18.11 -3.84
C LYS A 249 1.85 17.15 -4.79
N ILE A 250 2.31 17.66 -5.93
CA ILE A 250 3.17 16.91 -6.86
C ILE A 250 4.49 16.60 -6.14
N SER A 251 4.78 15.33 -5.97
CA SER A 251 5.98 14.80 -5.32
C SER A 251 6.45 13.53 -6.00
N ASP A 252 7.57 12.98 -5.55
CA ASP A 252 8.03 11.67 -6.04
C ASP A 252 7.02 10.57 -5.70
N ALA A 253 6.46 10.59 -4.49
CA ALA A 253 5.47 9.62 -4.04
C ALA A 253 4.19 9.66 -4.91
N THR A 254 3.63 10.84 -5.17
CA THR A 254 2.40 10.97 -5.98
C THR A 254 2.63 10.64 -7.44
N LYS A 255 3.77 11.03 -8.03
CA LYS A 255 4.15 10.64 -9.38
C LYS A 255 4.32 9.12 -9.50
N MET A 256 5.04 8.51 -8.57
CA MET A 256 5.24 7.07 -8.55
C MET A 256 3.91 6.31 -8.48
N LEU A 257 3.03 6.67 -7.52
CA LEU A 257 1.80 5.92 -7.27
C LEU A 257 0.75 6.09 -8.37
N PHE A 258 0.74 7.24 -9.06
CA PHE A 258 -0.36 7.59 -9.96
C PHE A 258 0.04 7.83 -11.41
N GLN A 259 1.34 7.78 -11.74
CA GLN A 259 1.82 8.00 -13.11
C GLN A 259 2.84 6.96 -13.58
N ALA A 260 3.56 6.27 -12.66
CA ALA A 260 4.63 5.36 -13.08
C ALA A 260 4.10 3.97 -13.46
N GLU A 261 4.64 3.42 -14.55
CA GLU A 261 4.41 2.05 -14.98
C GLU A 261 5.19 1.05 -14.10
N ASP A 262 6.49 1.29 -13.90
CA ASP A 262 7.38 0.55 -12.99
C ASP A 262 7.69 1.42 -11.77
N MET A 263 7.00 1.15 -10.66
CA MET A 263 7.18 1.93 -9.44
C MET A 263 8.55 1.69 -8.78
N ALA A 264 9.17 0.54 -9.03
CA ALA A 264 10.52 0.25 -8.53
C ALA A 264 11.58 1.07 -9.27
N GLN A 265 11.38 1.33 -10.55
CA GLN A 265 12.29 2.11 -11.38
C GLN A 265 12.40 3.54 -10.89
N VAL A 266 11.30 4.15 -10.44
CA VAL A 266 11.29 5.55 -9.97
C VAL A 266 12.35 5.81 -8.90
N GLN A 267 12.47 4.91 -7.92
CA GLN A 267 13.50 5.05 -6.87
C GLN A 267 14.88 4.58 -7.33
N ARG A 268 14.93 3.57 -8.19
CA ARG A 268 16.19 3.03 -8.75
C ARG A 268 16.99 4.10 -9.50
N GLU A 269 16.28 5.03 -10.16
CA GLU A 269 16.87 6.12 -10.94
C GLU A 269 17.24 7.36 -10.12
N LYS A 270 16.85 7.44 -8.86
CA LYS A 270 17.16 8.59 -8.01
C LYS A 270 18.65 8.68 -7.72
N PRO A 271 19.23 9.91 -7.73
CA PRO A 271 20.61 10.13 -7.33
C PRO A 271 20.79 9.91 -5.82
N ALA A 272 22.03 9.71 -5.39
CA ALA A 272 22.39 9.77 -3.99
C ALA A 272 22.51 11.26 -3.58
N ALA A 273 21.63 11.71 -2.68
CA ALA A 273 21.71 13.03 -2.07
C ALA A 273 22.64 13.02 -0.84
N PHE A 274 22.78 11.87 -0.18
CA PHE A 274 23.61 11.68 1.01
C PHE A 274 24.33 10.33 0.93
N LYS A 275 25.35 10.16 1.76
CA LYS A 275 25.94 8.82 2.00
C LYS A 275 24.92 7.93 2.76
N PRO A 276 24.95 6.61 2.57
CA PRO A 276 24.17 5.71 3.39
C PRO A 276 24.39 5.96 4.89
N ASN A 277 23.35 5.86 5.67
CA ASN A 277 23.32 6.12 7.13
C ASN A 277 23.63 7.57 7.58
N ALA A 278 23.70 8.52 6.65
CA ALA A 278 23.89 9.93 7.00
C ALA A 278 22.58 10.71 7.15
N HIS A 279 21.50 10.21 6.57
CA HIS A 279 20.20 10.89 6.59
C HIS A 279 19.05 9.88 6.46
N TRP A 280 18.18 9.87 7.47
CA TRP A 280 16.96 9.07 7.43
C TRP A 280 15.89 9.81 6.62
N ASN A 281 15.29 9.12 5.65
CA ASN A 281 14.24 9.68 4.81
C ASN A 281 13.20 8.62 4.48
N TYR A 282 12.01 8.76 5.07
CA TYR A 282 10.90 7.86 4.81
C TYR A 282 10.53 7.84 3.32
N SER A 283 10.47 6.64 2.72
CA SER A 283 10.31 6.52 1.27
C SER A 283 9.47 5.31 0.85
N SER A 284 8.31 5.58 0.27
CA SER A 284 7.52 4.57 -0.44
C SER A 284 8.23 4.06 -1.69
N GLY A 285 9.02 4.92 -2.36
CA GLY A 285 9.84 4.54 -3.50
C GLY A 285 10.87 3.48 -3.13
N THR A 286 11.56 3.66 -2.00
CA THR A 286 12.50 2.67 -1.48
C THR A 286 11.84 1.31 -1.25
N THR A 287 10.62 1.28 -0.74
CA THR A 287 9.93 -0.02 -0.53
C THR A 287 9.49 -0.67 -1.84
N ASN A 288 9.07 0.11 -2.83
CA ASN A 288 8.78 -0.45 -4.15
C ASN A 288 10.06 -0.92 -4.87
N LEU A 289 11.19 -0.23 -4.66
CA LEU A 289 12.49 -0.72 -5.10
C LEU A 289 12.84 -2.07 -4.45
N LEU A 290 12.60 -2.22 -3.15
CA LEU A 290 12.76 -3.50 -2.43
C LEU A 290 11.86 -4.60 -3.05
N SER A 291 10.62 -4.29 -3.44
CA SER A 291 9.76 -5.24 -4.16
C SER A 291 10.36 -5.67 -5.51
N GLY A 292 10.95 -4.72 -6.26
CA GLY A 292 11.70 -5.00 -7.48
C GLY A 292 12.96 -5.87 -7.23
N ILE A 293 13.68 -5.63 -6.13
CA ILE A 293 14.82 -6.46 -5.71
C ILE A 293 14.35 -7.89 -5.37
N LEU A 294 13.22 -8.03 -4.67
CA LEU A 294 12.62 -9.35 -4.41
C LEU A 294 12.32 -10.09 -5.71
N ARG A 295 11.75 -9.41 -6.72
CA ARG A 295 11.47 -10.03 -8.01
C ARG A 295 12.72 -10.64 -8.66
N GLN A 296 13.87 -9.99 -8.54
CA GLN A 296 15.15 -10.46 -9.09
C GLN A 296 15.68 -11.72 -8.40
N GLN A 297 15.17 -12.10 -7.23
CA GLN A 297 15.59 -13.31 -6.53
C GLN A 297 14.96 -14.59 -7.12
N PHE A 298 14.04 -14.46 -8.04
CA PHE A 298 13.27 -15.57 -8.62
C PHE A 298 13.56 -15.72 -10.12
N LYS A 299 13.64 -16.96 -10.58
CA LYS A 299 13.91 -17.27 -11.99
C LYS A 299 12.73 -16.89 -12.89
N THR A 300 11.51 -17.03 -12.40
CA THR A 300 10.30 -16.71 -13.16
C THR A 300 9.47 -15.66 -12.43
N HIS A 301 8.67 -14.93 -13.19
CA HIS A 301 7.73 -13.98 -12.61
C HIS A 301 6.66 -14.69 -11.78
N GLN A 302 6.26 -15.90 -12.17
CA GLN A 302 5.31 -16.71 -11.40
C GLN A 302 5.85 -17.04 -10.00
N ASP A 303 7.13 -17.45 -9.89
CA ASP A 303 7.73 -17.76 -8.59
C ASP A 303 7.76 -16.54 -7.66
N TYR A 304 8.00 -15.34 -8.22
CA TYR A 304 7.93 -14.09 -7.45
C TYR A 304 6.50 -13.80 -6.97
N LEU A 305 5.51 -13.94 -7.84
CA LEU A 305 4.12 -13.73 -7.45
C LEU A 305 3.68 -14.73 -6.36
N ASP A 306 4.05 -15.99 -6.51
CA ASP A 306 3.70 -17.06 -5.57
C ASP A 306 4.40 -16.87 -4.21
N PHE A 307 5.62 -16.35 -4.18
CA PHE A 307 6.44 -16.26 -2.96
C PHE A 307 5.78 -15.42 -1.86
N TRP A 308 5.17 -14.27 -2.20
CA TRP A 308 4.51 -13.41 -1.23
C TRP A 308 3.44 -14.15 -0.43
N TYR A 309 2.72 -15.03 -1.10
CA TYR A 309 1.64 -15.80 -0.50
C TYR A 309 2.15 -17.09 0.14
N SER A 310 2.88 -17.89 -0.59
CA SER A 310 3.32 -19.21 -0.11
C SER A 310 4.33 -19.12 1.04
N ALA A 311 5.15 -18.09 1.10
CA ALA A 311 6.15 -17.92 2.16
C ALA A 311 5.61 -17.25 3.42
N LEU A 312 4.60 -16.38 3.29
CA LEU A 312 4.10 -15.56 4.39
C LEU A 312 2.57 -15.54 4.48
N ILE A 313 1.89 -14.94 3.52
CA ILE A 313 0.49 -14.55 3.62
C ILE A 313 -0.43 -15.75 3.85
N ASP A 314 -0.31 -16.78 3.04
CA ASP A 314 -1.12 -18.01 3.17
C ASP A 314 -0.68 -18.85 4.37
N LYS A 315 0.62 -18.84 4.72
CA LYS A 315 1.13 -19.58 5.87
C LYS A 315 0.54 -19.12 7.20
N ILE A 316 0.35 -17.82 7.35
CA ILE A 316 -0.26 -17.26 8.56
C ILE A 316 -1.78 -17.12 8.44
N GLY A 317 -2.37 -17.63 7.35
CA GLY A 317 -3.81 -17.66 7.15
C GLY A 317 -4.46 -16.30 6.90
N MET A 318 -3.75 -15.34 6.32
CA MET A 318 -4.32 -14.07 5.85
C MET A 318 -5.10 -14.28 4.54
N ASN A 319 -6.13 -15.10 4.59
CA ASN A 319 -6.85 -15.63 3.43
C ASN A 319 -7.52 -14.56 2.58
N SER A 320 -7.89 -13.44 3.19
CA SER A 320 -8.51 -12.29 2.50
C SER A 320 -7.51 -11.37 1.81
N MET A 321 -6.20 -11.49 2.15
CA MET A 321 -5.20 -10.56 1.69
C MET A 321 -4.97 -10.63 0.19
N LEU A 322 -4.90 -9.45 -0.41
CA LEU A 322 -4.50 -9.22 -1.79
C LEU A 322 -3.51 -8.05 -1.80
N VAL A 323 -2.39 -8.21 -2.48
CA VAL A 323 -1.44 -7.13 -2.76
C VAL A 323 -1.54 -6.79 -4.23
N GLU A 324 -1.82 -5.52 -4.54
CA GLU A 324 -1.97 -5.09 -5.93
C GLU A 324 -0.60 -4.89 -6.60
N THR A 325 -0.58 -5.03 -7.92
CA THR A 325 0.64 -4.84 -8.71
C THR A 325 0.61 -3.53 -9.49
N ASP A 326 1.78 -3.04 -9.85
CA ASP A 326 1.94 -2.00 -10.86
C ASP A 326 1.73 -2.55 -12.29
N MET A 327 1.93 -1.72 -13.30
CA MET A 327 1.66 -2.08 -14.70
C MET A 327 2.62 -3.15 -15.21
N VAL A 328 3.87 -3.19 -14.73
CA VAL A 328 4.87 -4.19 -15.10
C VAL A 328 4.81 -5.46 -14.24
N GLY A 329 3.87 -5.53 -13.28
CA GLY A 329 3.58 -6.71 -12.48
C GLY A 329 4.43 -6.85 -11.21
N ASN A 330 5.09 -5.79 -10.73
CA ASN A 330 5.68 -5.78 -9.39
C ASN A 330 4.59 -5.51 -8.35
N TYR A 331 4.60 -6.22 -7.24
CA TYR A 331 3.73 -5.85 -6.12
C TYR A 331 4.08 -4.45 -5.60
N VAL A 332 3.06 -3.61 -5.42
CA VAL A 332 3.21 -2.28 -4.83
C VAL A 332 3.35 -2.44 -3.32
N GLY A 333 4.51 -2.95 -2.93
CA GLY A 333 4.85 -3.33 -1.55
C GLY A 333 4.88 -2.16 -0.57
N SER A 334 4.85 -0.94 -1.07
CA SER A 334 4.79 0.26 -0.24
C SER A 334 3.40 0.57 0.31
N SER A 335 2.30 0.13 -0.39
CA SER A 335 1.01 0.80 -0.19
C SER A 335 -0.23 -0.05 -0.42
N TYR A 336 -0.25 -0.98 -1.37
CA TYR A 336 -1.51 -1.51 -1.89
C TYR A 336 -1.83 -2.94 -1.43
N GLY A 337 -1.64 -3.20 -0.13
CA GLY A 337 -2.13 -4.42 0.53
C GLY A 337 -3.56 -4.23 1.06
N TRP A 338 -4.45 -5.14 0.72
CA TRP A 338 -5.84 -5.20 1.16
C TRP A 338 -6.08 -6.45 1.97
N ALA A 339 -6.61 -6.33 3.16
CA ALA A 339 -7.00 -7.48 3.97
C ALA A 339 -8.10 -7.09 4.98
N THR A 340 -8.83 -8.07 5.47
CA THR A 340 -9.75 -7.85 6.59
C THR A 340 -8.99 -7.42 7.84
N THR A 341 -9.65 -6.73 8.75
CA THR A 341 -9.06 -6.30 10.03
C THR A 341 -8.49 -7.48 10.82
N ARG A 342 -9.20 -8.61 10.81
CA ARG A 342 -8.73 -9.84 11.45
C ARG A 342 -7.46 -10.39 10.79
N ASP A 343 -7.36 -10.36 9.48
CA ASP A 343 -6.14 -10.83 8.79
C ASP A 343 -4.95 -9.90 9.01
N TRP A 344 -5.15 -8.56 8.99
CA TRP A 344 -4.10 -7.62 9.39
C TRP A 344 -3.59 -7.88 10.80
N SER A 345 -4.49 -8.25 11.72
CA SER A 345 -4.10 -8.56 13.09
C SER A 345 -3.27 -9.84 13.24
N LYS A 346 -3.47 -10.84 12.34
CA LYS A 346 -2.62 -12.04 12.30
C LYS A 346 -1.16 -11.68 12.00
N PHE A 347 -0.94 -10.72 11.11
CA PHE A 347 0.40 -10.21 10.85
C PHE A 347 1.01 -9.51 12.07
N GLY A 348 0.22 -8.72 12.81
CA GLY A 348 0.65 -8.15 14.10
C GLY A 348 1.00 -9.21 15.14
N LEU A 349 0.18 -10.27 15.24
CA LEU A 349 0.44 -11.40 16.14
C LEU A 349 1.71 -12.17 15.75
N LEU A 350 2.02 -12.33 14.47
CA LEU A 350 3.27 -12.96 14.03
C LEU A 350 4.50 -12.22 14.60
N TYR A 351 4.48 -10.89 14.61
CA TYR A 351 5.56 -10.09 15.22
C TYR A 351 5.54 -10.14 16.75
N LEU A 352 4.35 -10.15 17.36
CA LEU A 352 4.20 -10.32 18.82
C LEU A 352 4.79 -11.66 19.29
N HIS A 353 4.66 -12.70 18.46
CA HIS A 353 5.24 -14.03 18.69
C HIS A 353 6.64 -14.20 18.05
N THR A 354 7.33 -13.10 17.76
CA THR A 354 8.72 -13.08 17.27
C THR A 354 8.99 -14.01 16.09
N GLY A 355 8.03 -14.10 15.17
CA GLY A 355 8.13 -14.91 13.95
C GLY A 355 7.59 -16.34 14.08
N ASN A 356 7.20 -16.77 15.27
CA ASN A 356 6.59 -18.08 15.48
C ASN A 356 5.08 -18.04 15.23
N TRP A 357 4.62 -18.85 14.29
CA TRP A 357 3.19 -19.01 13.99
C TRP A 357 2.72 -20.42 14.28
N ASN A 358 2.13 -20.61 15.46
CA ASN A 358 1.60 -21.90 15.93
C ASN A 358 2.61 -23.05 15.83
N GLY A 359 3.87 -22.81 16.16
CA GLY A 359 4.96 -23.79 16.09
C GLY A 359 5.83 -23.70 14.83
N ASP A 360 5.35 -23.06 13.77
CA ASP A 360 6.12 -22.81 12.55
C ASP A 360 6.88 -21.49 12.65
N LEU A 361 8.20 -21.54 12.60
CA LEU A 361 9.04 -20.35 12.58
C LEU A 361 9.08 -19.76 11.16
N ILE A 362 8.34 -18.67 10.93
CA ILE A 362 8.26 -17.97 9.64
C ILE A 362 9.56 -17.21 9.35
N PHE A 363 10.02 -16.41 10.29
CA PHE A 363 11.33 -15.75 10.28
C PHE A 363 11.94 -15.82 11.69
N ASP A 364 13.25 -15.62 11.80
CA ASP A 364 13.95 -15.74 13.08
C ASP A 364 13.57 -14.63 14.07
N GLU A 365 13.63 -14.90 15.37
CA GLU A 365 13.41 -13.91 16.43
C GLU A 365 14.30 -12.67 16.25
N SER A 366 15.54 -12.88 15.78
CA SER A 366 16.47 -11.78 15.45
C SER A 366 15.90 -10.81 14.42
N TRP A 367 15.05 -11.27 13.49
CA TRP A 367 14.38 -10.39 12.53
C TRP A 367 13.32 -9.52 13.18
N ALA A 368 12.51 -10.08 14.08
CA ALA A 368 11.54 -9.29 14.84
C ALA A 368 12.25 -8.21 15.67
N LYS A 369 13.37 -8.56 16.32
CA LYS A 369 14.20 -7.62 17.06
C LYS A 369 14.81 -6.54 16.15
N TYR A 370 15.35 -6.94 15.01
CA TYR A 370 15.89 -6.03 13.99
C TYR A 370 14.88 -4.98 13.57
N THR A 371 13.65 -5.39 13.23
CA THR A 371 12.60 -4.47 12.78
C THR A 371 12.05 -3.56 13.87
N ALA A 372 12.20 -3.93 15.14
CA ALA A 372 11.80 -3.13 16.30
C ALA A 372 12.92 -2.22 16.83
N THR A 373 14.13 -2.31 16.27
CA THR A 373 15.27 -1.48 16.68
C THR A 373 15.22 -0.14 15.94
N PRO A 374 15.20 0.99 16.64
CA PRO A 374 15.24 2.30 16.02
C PRO A 374 16.45 2.46 15.10
N THR A 375 16.28 3.16 14.00
CA THR A 375 17.36 3.61 13.13
C THR A 375 18.07 4.80 13.76
N ASN A 376 19.40 4.77 13.80
CA ASN A 376 20.22 5.87 14.35
C ASN A 376 20.29 7.06 13.39
#